data_1ab3d5277b14dc3debfa07bf1cc7cfbc
#
_entry.id   1ab3d5277b14dc3debfa07bf1cc7cfbc
#
_cell.length_a   1.000
_cell.length_b   1.000
_cell.length_c   1.000
_cell.angle_alpha   90.00
_cell.angle_beta   90.00
_cell.angle_gamma   90.00
#
_symmetry.space_group_name_H-M   'P 1'
#
loop_
_entity.id
_entity.type
_entity.pdbx_description
1 polymer ?
#
loop_
_entity_poly.entity_id
_entity_poly.type
_entity_poly.pdbx_seq_one_letter_code
_entity_poly.pdbx_strand_id
1 'polypeptide(L)'
;MSCILIIEGLEFDVNGFLKETELNPYEKHLKGDKRPFKKLNKPITYETSGCRFDLSKADFNDFKTQREDVIRFLNKNYEKLEKLNVFGLDKKESPIIGFGIKNQMADFWCQTEYLQPELLKLTGNLNIGIEMSLYHPATDENEAE
;
A
#
# COMPACT_ATOMS: atom_id res chain seq x y z
N MET A 1 -9.21 -0.72 6.03
CA MET A 1 -8.09 -1.31 5.25
C MET A 1 -6.82 -1.24 6.05
N SER A 2 -6.34 -2.39 6.54
CA SER A 2 -5.14 -2.46 7.38
C SER A 2 -3.84 -2.58 6.57
N CYS A 3 -3.92 -3.04 5.34
CA CYS A 3 -2.76 -3.22 4.48
C CYS A 3 -3.07 -2.85 3.04
N ILE A 4 -2.29 -1.95 2.47
CA ILE A 4 -2.51 -1.43 1.12
C ILE A 4 -1.25 -1.48 0.29
N LEU A 5 -1.41 -1.66 -1.03
CA LEU A 5 -0.36 -1.48 -2.02
C LEU A 5 -0.62 -0.17 -2.76
N ILE A 6 0.37 0.71 -2.78
CA ILE A 6 0.33 2.00 -3.48
C ILE A 6 1.31 1.93 -4.63
N ILE A 7 0.83 2.19 -5.84
CA ILE A 7 1.64 2.29 -7.06
C ILE A 7 1.39 3.67 -7.65
N GLU A 8 2.42 4.48 -7.78
CA GLU A 8 2.31 5.80 -8.42
C GLU A 8 3.62 6.22 -9.08
N GLY A 9 3.53 6.99 -10.14
CA GLY A 9 4.68 7.50 -10.86
C GLY A 9 4.33 8.65 -11.80
N LEU A 10 5.35 9.44 -12.16
CA LEU A 10 5.19 10.61 -13.03
C LEU A 10 4.71 10.24 -14.44
N GLU A 11 5.22 9.15 -14.99
CA GLU A 11 4.92 8.67 -16.33
C GLU A 11 4.21 7.31 -16.33
N PHE A 12 3.61 6.93 -15.20
CA PHE A 12 2.93 5.64 -15.06
C PHE A 12 1.63 5.62 -15.84
N ASP A 13 1.52 4.67 -16.78
CA ASP A 13 0.29 4.37 -17.52
C ASP A 13 -0.61 3.43 -16.71
N VAL A 14 -1.32 3.99 -15.73
CA VAL A 14 -2.16 3.22 -14.83
C VAL A 14 -3.30 2.50 -15.57
N ASN A 15 -3.92 3.14 -16.56
CA ASN A 15 -5.02 2.53 -17.31
C ASN A 15 -4.55 1.36 -18.16
N GLY A 16 -3.41 1.48 -18.83
CA GLY A 16 -2.81 0.38 -19.58
C GLY A 16 -2.44 -0.80 -18.70
N PHE A 17 -1.84 -0.53 -17.55
CA PHE A 17 -1.47 -1.55 -16.57
C PHE A 17 -2.70 -2.31 -16.06
N LEU A 18 -3.74 -1.60 -15.64
CA LEU A 18 -4.97 -2.22 -15.13
C LEU A 18 -5.72 -3.02 -16.20
N LYS A 19 -5.72 -2.53 -17.45
CA LYS A 19 -6.36 -3.22 -18.57
C LYS A 19 -5.66 -4.54 -18.87
N GLU A 20 -4.33 -4.55 -18.92
CA GLU A 20 -3.56 -5.75 -19.26
C GLU A 20 -3.56 -6.77 -18.12
N THR A 21 -3.45 -6.30 -16.86
CA THR A 21 -3.35 -7.19 -15.70
C THR A 21 -4.70 -7.65 -15.16
N GLU A 22 -5.77 -6.94 -15.50
CA GLU A 22 -7.12 -7.18 -14.96
C GLU A 22 -7.20 -7.07 -13.43
N LEU A 23 -6.22 -6.40 -12.81
CA LEU A 23 -6.24 -6.09 -11.39
C LEU A 23 -7.27 -5.00 -11.10
N ASN A 24 -7.94 -5.12 -9.95
CA ASN A 24 -9.02 -4.22 -9.57
C ASN A 24 -8.62 -3.38 -8.32
N PRO A 25 -8.19 -2.13 -8.51
CA PRO A 25 -7.86 -1.24 -7.40
C PRO A 25 -9.13 -0.70 -6.75
N TYR A 26 -9.03 -0.31 -5.47
CA TYR A 26 -10.13 0.42 -4.82
C TYR A 26 -10.06 1.93 -5.10
N GLU A 27 -8.92 2.43 -5.54
CA GLU A 27 -8.71 3.83 -5.88
C GLU A 27 -7.76 3.95 -7.06
N LYS A 28 -8.05 4.88 -7.95
CA LYS A 28 -7.23 5.22 -9.10
C LYS A 28 -7.26 6.73 -9.32
N HIS A 29 -6.13 7.31 -9.70
CA HIS A 29 -6.06 8.71 -10.12
C HIS A 29 -5.15 8.86 -11.33
N LEU A 30 -5.40 9.90 -12.12
CA LEU A 30 -4.57 10.31 -13.24
C LEU A 30 -3.87 11.63 -12.92
N LYS A 31 -2.68 11.81 -13.46
CA LYS A 31 -1.95 13.09 -13.39
C LYS A 31 -2.83 14.24 -13.86
N GLY A 32 -2.95 15.27 -13.05
CA GLY A 32 -3.81 16.41 -13.32
C GLY A 32 -5.22 16.32 -12.74
N ASP A 33 -5.65 15.16 -12.25
CA ASP A 33 -6.92 15.02 -11.54
C ASP A 33 -6.93 15.85 -10.26
N LYS A 34 -8.09 16.35 -9.88
CA LYS A 34 -8.26 17.10 -8.64
C LYS A 34 -8.17 16.17 -7.44
N ARG A 35 -7.35 16.53 -6.46
CA ARG A 35 -7.29 15.81 -5.19
C ARG A 35 -8.51 16.13 -4.31
N PRO A 36 -8.99 15.15 -3.51
CA PRO A 36 -10.17 15.35 -2.67
C PRO A 36 -9.96 16.34 -1.52
N PHE A 37 -8.73 16.74 -1.22
CA PHE A 37 -8.44 17.66 -0.13
C PHE A 37 -8.48 19.12 -0.60
N LYS A 38 -9.44 19.86 -0.06
CA LYS A 38 -9.49 21.32 -0.18
C LYS A 38 -8.72 21.95 0.98
N LYS A 39 -7.40 21.98 0.92
CA LYS A 39 -6.63 22.89 1.77
C LYS A 39 -6.37 24.17 0.96
N LEU A 40 -6.78 25.33 1.52
CA LEU A 40 -6.44 26.65 1.00
C LEU A 40 -7.06 27.02 -0.36
N ASN A 41 -8.36 27.10 -0.52
CA ASN A 41 -9.06 27.75 -1.63
C ASN A 41 -8.52 27.51 -3.07
N LYS A 42 -7.54 26.60 -3.24
CA LYS A 42 -7.00 26.21 -4.55
C LYS A 42 -7.15 24.69 -4.72
N PRO A 43 -7.66 24.23 -5.86
CA PRO A 43 -7.66 22.81 -6.14
C PRO A 43 -6.23 22.31 -6.27
N ILE A 44 -5.85 21.38 -5.40
CA ILE A 44 -4.59 20.65 -5.52
C ILE A 44 -4.81 19.51 -6.52
N THR A 45 -3.98 19.43 -7.54
CA THR A 45 -4.02 18.36 -8.53
C THR A 45 -2.96 17.31 -8.22
N TYR A 46 -3.17 16.09 -8.72
CA TYR A 46 -2.17 15.02 -8.65
C TYR A 46 -1.02 15.31 -9.62
N GLU A 47 0.21 15.17 -9.14
CA GLU A 47 1.41 15.27 -9.97
C GLU A 47 1.78 13.94 -10.62
N THR A 48 1.21 12.85 -10.13
CA THR A 48 1.45 11.48 -10.57
C THR A 48 0.16 10.79 -10.98
N SER A 49 0.28 9.72 -11.76
CA SER A 49 -0.80 8.74 -11.96
C SER A 49 -0.56 7.53 -11.08
N GLY A 50 -1.60 6.92 -10.56
CA GLY A 50 -1.44 5.77 -9.67
C GLY A 50 -2.72 5.05 -9.31
N CYS A 51 -2.54 3.98 -8.56
CA CYS A 51 -3.65 3.17 -8.06
C CYS A 51 -3.30 2.56 -6.70
N ARG A 52 -4.34 2.15 -5.97
CA ARG A 52 -4.22 1.54 -4.65
C ARG A 52 -5.03 0.27 -4.57
N PHE A 53 -4.45 -0.75 -3.92
CA PHE A 53 -5.08 -2.04 -3.71
C PHE A 53 -5.20 -2.35 -2.23
N ASP A 54 -6.36 -2.88 -1.83
CA ASP A 54 -6.54 -3.43 -0.50
C ASP A 54 -6.03 -4.87 -0.48
N LEU A 55 -4.99 -5.15 0.30
CA LEU A 55 -4.32 -6.44 0.31
C LEU A 55 -4.80 -7.38 1.41
N SER A 56 -5.48 -6.88 2.44
CA SER A 56 -5.86 -7.70 3.58
C SER A 56 -7.13 -7.19 4.26
N LYS A 57 -7.97 -8.10 4.69
CA LYS A 57 -9.14 -7.84 5.53
C LYS A 57 -8.84 -8.02 7.03
N ALA A 58 -7.60 -8.35 7.37
CA ALA A 58 -7.18 -8.52 8.76
C ALA A 58 -7.28 -7.21 9.55
N ASP A 59 -7.49 -7.33 10.86
CA ASP A 59 -7.49 -6.18 11.75
C ASP A 59 -6.08 -5.62 11.97
N PHE A 60 -5.99 -4.40 12.47
CA PHE A 60 -4.72 -3.72 12.78
C PHE A 60 -3.91 -4.44 13.86
N ASN A 61 -4.55 -5.27 14.69
CA ASN A 61 -3.88 -6.09 15.71
C ASN A 61 -3.46 -7.48 15.21
N ASP A 62 -3.70 -7.80 13.95
CA ASP A 62 -3.39 -9.11 13.36
C ASP A 62 -2.37 -8.99 12.22
N PHE A 63 -1.17 -8.56 12.59
CA PHE A 63 -0.08 -8.37 11.64
C PHE A 63 0.34 -9.68 10.94
N LYS A 64 0.22 -10.82 11.64
CA LYS A 64 0.52 -12.13 11.04
C LYS A 64 -0.35 -12.41 9.82
N THR A 65 -1.65 -12.22 9.93
CA THR A 65 -2.58 -12.43 8.81
C THR A 65 -2.34 -11.41 7.70
N GLN A 66 -2.05 -10.14 8.04
CA GLN A 66 -1.69 -9.14 7.04
C GLN A 66 -0.50 -9.60 6.19
N ARG A 67 0.57 -10.11 6.81
CA ARG A 67 1.76 -10.60 6.10
C ARG A 67 1.44 -11.80 5.20
N GLU A 68 0.66 -12.74 5.71
CA GLU A 68 0.24 -13.93 4.94
C GLU A 68 -0.58 -13.54 3.71
N ASP A 69 -1.50 -12.59 3.87
CA ASP A 69 -2.32 -12.09 2.77
C ASP A 69 -1.48 -11.37 1.71
N VAL A 70 -0.49 -10.58 2.13
CA VAL A 70 0.45 -9.92 1.22
C VAL A 70 1.27 -10.94 0.44
N ILE A 71 1.82 -11.94 1.11
CA ILE A 71 2.60 -12.99 0.45
C ILE A 71 1.75 -13.71 -0.60
N ARG A 72 0.51 -14.04 -0.26
CA ARG A 72 -0.43 -14.68 -1.19
C ARG A 72 -0.73 -13.80 -2.41
N PHE A 73 -0.98 -12.52 -2.19
CA PHE A 73 -1.23 -11.55 -3.26
C PHE A 73 -0.01 -11.42 -4.17
N LEU A 74 1.19 -11.27 -3.62
CA LEU A 74 2.41 -11.10 -4.39
C LEU A 74 2.76 -12.35 -5.21
N ASN A 75 2.59 -13.54 -4.64
CA ASN A 75 2.80 -14.78 -5.38
C ASN A 75 1.80 -14.94 -6.52
N LYS A 76 0.53 -14.65 -6.27
CA LYS A 76 -0.52 -14.75 -7.28
C LYS A 76 -0.32 -13.78 -8.43
N ASN A 77 0.17 -12.58 -8.15
CA ASN A 77 0.25 -11.50 -9.12
C ASN A 77 1.70 -11.13 -9.51
N TYR A 78 2.65 -12.00 -9.22
CA TYR A 78 4.08 -11.73 -9.39
C TYR A 78 4.43 -11.30 -10.81
N GLU A 79 4.00 -12.06 -11.82
CA GLU A 79 4.26 -11.76 -13.23
C GLU A 79 3.63 -10.45 -13.69
N LYS A 80 2.45 -10.11 -13.14
CA LYS A 80 1.76 -8.85 -13.43
C LYS A 80 2.54 -7.67 -12.86
N LEU A 81 3.03 -7.80 -11.63
CA LEU A 81 3.78 -6.74 -10.95
C LEU A 81 5.19 -6.52 -11.54
N GLU A 82 5.80 -7.55 -12.11
CA GLU A 82 7.06 -7.41 -12.84
C GLU A 82 6.97 -6.50 -14.05
N LYS A 83 5.77 -6.31 -14.59
CA LYS A 83 5.53 -5.50 -15.79
C LYS A 83 5.37 -4.00 -15.52
N LEU A 84 5.44 -3.56 -14.27
CA LEU A 84 5.23 -2.15 -13.92
C LEU A 84 6.15 -1.20 -14.70
N ASN A 85 7.39 -1.59 -14.93
CA ASN A 85 8.34 -0.79 -15.70
C ASN A 85 7.94 -0.65 -17.19
N VAL A 86 7.26 -1.64 -17.74
CA VAL A 86 6.74 -1.60 -19.12
C VAL A 86 5.66 -0.52 -19.26
N PHE A 87 4.95 -0.23 -18.17
CA PHE A 87 3.91 0.80 -18.12
C PHE A 87 4.43 2.16 -17.61
N GLY A 88 5.73 2.39 -17.69
CA GLY A 88 6.32 3.70 -17.42
C GLY A 88 6.70 3.99 -15.98
N LEU A 89 6.62 2.99 -15.08
CA LEU A 89 7.07 3.18 -13.70
C LEU A 89 8.60 3.12 -13.66
N ASP A 90 9.23 4.19 -13.18
CA ASP A 90 10.68 4.28 -13.01
C ASP A 90 11.14 3.45 -11.79
N LYS A 91 12.36 2.93 -11.84
CA LYS A 91 12.96 2.18 -10.72
C LYS A 91 13.04 2.98 -9.43
N LYS A 92 13.13 4.30 -9.52
CA LYS A 92 13.14 5.20 -8.36
C LYS A 92 11.74 5.42 -7.78
N GLU A 93 10.70 5.02 -8.49
CA GLU A 93 9.31 5.16 -8.09
C GLU A 93 8.79 3.82 -7.57
N SER A 94 9.47 3.27 -6.57
CA SER A 94 9.09 1.96 -5.99
C SER A 94 7.67 1.98 -5.45
N PRO A 95 6.82 1.01 -5.81
CA PRO A 95 5.57 0.80 -5.10
C PRO A 95 5.81 0.56 -3.61
N ILE A 96 4.81 0.85 -2.79
CA ILE A 96 4.91 0.72 -1.34
C ILE A 96 3.78 -0.16 -0.84
N ILE A 97 4.12 -1.16 -0.01
CA ILE A 97 3.15 -1.88 0.79
C ILE A 97 3.15 -1.24 2.18
N GLY A 98 2.01 -0.65 2.55
CA GLY A 98 1.80 -0.06 3.86
C GLY A 98 1.05 -1.02 4.78
N PHE A 99 1.67 -1.40 5.90
CA PHE A 99 1.04 -2.15 6.97
C PHE A 99 0.58 -1.20 8.08
N GLY A 100 -0.69 -1.24 8.41
CA GLY A 100 -1.23 -0.54 9.58
C GLY A 100 -1.21 -1.47 10.78
N ILE A 101 -0.51 -1.07 11.84
CA ILE A 101 -0.29 -1.91 13.02
C ILE A 101 -0.79 -1.16 14.25
N LYS A 102 -1.60 -1.85 15.09
CA LYS A 102 -2.01 -1.29 16.37
C LYS A 102 -0.83 -1.23 17.32
N ASN A 103 -0.57 -0.05 17.87
CA ASN A 103 0.45 0.14 18.90
C ASN A 103 -0.07 -0.45 20.23
N GLN A 104 0.64 -1.46 20.74
CA GLN A 104 0.31 -2.16 21.97
C GLN A 104 1.29 -1.81 23.12
N MET A 105 2.09 -0.76 22.97
CA MET A 105 3.10 -0.37 23.94
C MET A 105 2.52 0.08 25.31
N ALA A 106 1.23 0.40 25.36
CA ALA A 106 0.55 0.68 26.62
C ALA A 106 0.47 -0.57 27.52
N ASP A 107 0.40 -1.78 26.93
CA ASP A 107 0.21 -3.05 27.61
C ASP A 107 1.51 -3.84 27.77
N PHE A 108 2.54 -3.53 26.96
CA PHE A 108 3.79 -4.28 26.89
C PHE A 108 5.01 -3.36 26.94
N TRP A 109 6.10 -3.86 27.50
CA TRP A 109 7.40 -3.19 27.51
C TRP A 109 8.01 -3.03 26.15
N CYS A 110 7.73 -3.98 25.26
CA CYS A 110 8.28 -4.02 23.93
C CYS A 110 7.25 -4.61 22.96
N GLN A 111 7.11 -3.96 21.83
CA GLN A 111 6.34 -4.48 20.71
C GLN A 111 7.31 -4.84 19.62
N THR A 112 7.33 -6.11 19.21
CA THR A 112 8.19 -6.61 18.15
C THR A 112 7.35 -7.11 17.00
N GLU A 113 7.66 -6.64 15.81
CA GLU A 113 7.03 -7.09 14.57
C GLU A 113 8.09 -7.79 13.69
N TYR A 114 7.73 -8.95 13.18
CA TYR A 114 8.63 -9.78 12.40
C TYR A 114 8.25 -9.77 10.92
N LEU A 115 9.23 -9.54 10.05
CA LEU A 115 9.08 -9.64 8.61
C LEU A 115 9.81 -10.90 8.13
N GLN A 116 9.06 -11.90 7.69
CA GLN A 116 9.67 -13.17 7.27
C GLN A 116 10.46 -13.05 5.97
N PRO A 117 11.49 -13.90 5.79
CA PRO A 117 12.35 -13.86 4.60
C PRO A 117 11.59 -13.96 3.28
N GLU A 118 10.54 -14.76 3.21
CA GLU A 118 9.72 -14.88 1.99
C GLU A 118 9.11 -13.54 1.59
N LEU A 119 8.55 -12.79 2.54
CA LEU A 119 8.00 -11.46 2.29
C LEU A 119 9.06 -10.48 1.79
N LEU A 120 10.21 -10.44 2.46
CA LEU A 120 11.32 -9.56 2.10
C LEU A 120 11.88 -9.88 0.71
N LYS A 121 11.96 -11.17 0.36
CA LYS A 121 12.44 -11.63 -0.93
C LYS A 121 11.48 -11.24 -2.06
N LEU A 122 10.19 -11.46 -1.87
CA LEU A 122 9.15 -11.09 -2.85
C LEU A 122 9.14 -9.58 -3.09
N THR A 123 9.11 -8.80 -2.03
CA THR A 123 9.10 -7.34 -2.14
C THR A 123 10.39 -6.80 -2.74
N GLY A 124 11.54 -7.32 -2.32
CA GLY A 124 12.83 -6.92 -2.85
C GLY A 124 12.97 -7.23 -4.34
N ASN A 125 12.58 -8.43 -4.77
CA ASN A 125 12.65 -8.83 -6.18
C ASN A 125 11.70 -8.01 -7.06
N LEU A 126 10.58 -7.55 -6.52
CA LEU A 126 9.61 -6.72 -7.25
C LEU A 126 9.89 -5.21 -7.10
N ASN A 127 10.97 -4.83 -6.43
CA ASN A 127 11.31 -3.44 -6.15
C ASN A 127 10.19 -2.70 -5.38
N ILE A 128 9.54 -3.39 -4.45
CA ILE A 128 8.47 -2.85 -3.60
C ILE A 128 9.04 -2.52 -2.22
N GLY A 129 8.82 -1.30 -1.76
CA GLY A 129 9.16 -0.88 -0.40
C GLY A 129 8.11 -1.32 0.61
N ILE A 130 8.50 -1.44 1.87
CA ILE A 130 7.60 -1.74 2.99
C ILE A 130 7.58 -0.54 3.92
N GLU A 131 6.37 -0.08 4.25
CA GLU A 131 6.13 0.97 5.23
C GLU A 131 5.26 0.40 6.34
N MET A 132 5.60 0.68 7.59
CA MET A 132 4.82 0.28 8.76
C MET A 132 4.34 1.51 9.50
N SER A 133 3.03 1.62 9.68
CA SER A 133 2.41 2.73 10.42
C SER A 133 1.83 2.20 11.72
N LEU A 134 2.33 2.72 12.83
CA LEU A 134 1.89 2.37 14.16
C LEU A 134 0.81 3.36 14.60
N TYR A 135 -0.40 2.86 14.82
CA TYR A 135 -1.53 3.67 15.25
C TYR A 135 -1.59 3.78 16.77
N HIS A 136 -1.79 5.01 17.27
CA HIS A 136 -1.83 5.30 18.69
C HIS A 136 -3.04 4.63 19.36
N PRO A 137 -2.88 4.00 20.54
CA PRO A 137 -3.98 3.29 21.21
C PRO A 137 -5.14 4.20 21.65
N ALA A 138 -4.93 5.50 21.80
CA ALA A 138 -5.97 6.45 22.20
C ALA A 138 -7.08 6.66 21.16
N THR A 139 -6.92 6.18 19.93
CA THR A 139 -7.99 6.20 18.92
C THR A 139 -9.16 5.27 19.26
N ASP A 140 -8.91 4.25 20.09
CA ASP A 140 -9.96 3.31 20.51
C ASP A 140 -10.86 3.91 21.60
N GLU A 141 -10.37 4.87 22.39
CA GLU A 141 -11.15 5.53 23.46
C GLU A 141 -12.18 6.51 22.91
N ASN A 142 -11.93 7.08 21.74
CA ASN A 142 -12.84 8.02 21.08
C ASN A 142 -13.96 7.32 20.30
N GLU A 143 -13.80 6.05 19.97
CA GLU A 143 -14.81 5.25 19.28
C GLU A 143 -15.79 4.59 20.27
N ALA A 144 -15.44 4.55 21.56
CA ALA A 144 -16.27 3.95 22.62
C ALA A 144 -17.24 4.95 23.29
N GLU A 145 -17.16 6.24 22.95
CA GLU A 145 -18.08 7.31 23.38
C GLU A 145 -19.07 7.63 22.23
#